data_41fbb70bc1d7bb41d1957414db655a61
#
_entry.id   41fbb70bc1d7bb41d1957414db655a61
#
_cell.length_a   1.000
_cell.length_b   1.000
_cell.length_c   1.000
_cell.angle_alpha   90.00
_cell.angle_beta   90.00
_cell.angle_gamma   90.00
#
_symmetry.space_group_name_H-M   'P 1'
#
loop_
_entity.id
_entity.type
_entity.pdbx_description
1 polymer ?
#
loop_
_entity_poly.entity_id
_entity_poly.type
_entity_poly.pdbx_seq_one_letter_code
_entity_poly.pdbx_strand_id
1 'polypeptide(L)'
;MKINTFWLEQSNLLNWYKKPSFAYKKKNCNYVDWYPDGKVNIFDNCITEKIKLGFGKKIAIYCVDKNKKINSYTYGEINKKVNSFSNVLISKLKNKKLSSCKVMIHASASIDSSVSMLSCAKLGIHFSVIFEDLAPEAISTRISIFKPDIFVSSFKKNFFKKSILKHIKFNKKIFFLFFDELRSLYIKKKFNIKSKVIKGNKELFTLFTSGTTGTPKGITHSSAGYLVYTKYTCKHQFGMSSDSIVVTASDAGWLNGHTYALFGPLSFGATTVLIEKPMLLIDDIFLKRILKLKVSILYLPVTLIRLMKVIFKKKKFQTRYLTTLGSMGEHIAPSVAEWFANNFTNKNKPIINAYYQTENGAIIASPTYKQKVSKVPHGSAGQLASKYLKINKLYKNKKKELKILTPWPGCMKSILNGKK
;
A
#
# COMPACT_ATOMS: atom_id res chain seq x y z
N MET A 1 -4.62 -2.82 -29.86
CA MET A 1 -5.79 -1.93 -29.71
C MET A 1 -6.63 -2.26 -28.47
N LYS A 2 -7.14 -3.49 -28.30
CA LYS A 2 -8.04 -3.87 -27.17
C LYS A 2 -7.51 -3.61 -25.76
N ILE A 3 -6.22 -3.84 -25.45
CA ILE A 3 -5.63 -3.62 -24.12
C ILE A 3 -5.56 -2.13 -23.77
N ASN A 4 -5.15 -1.29 -24.72
CA ASN A 4 -5.06 0.16 -24.52
C ASN A 4 -6.45 0.74 -24.22
N THR A 5 -7.46 0.41 -25.04
CA THR A 5 -8.86 0.84 -24.84
C THR A 5 -9.39 0.43 -23.49
N PHE A 6 -9.21 -0.84 -23.10
CA PHE A 6 -9.66 -1.31 -21.79
C PHE A 6 -9.05 -0.55 -20.61
N TRP A 7 -7.72 -0.37 -20.60
CA TRP A 7 -7.09 0.35 -19.49
C TRP A 7 -7.34 1.86 -19.56
N LEU A 8 -7.62 2.42 -20.75
CA LEU A 8 -8.09 3.80 -20.87
C LEU A 8 -9.48 3.97 -20.24
N GLU A 9 -10.39 3.03 -20.46
CA GLU A 9 -11.70 3.01 -19.79
C GLU A 9 -11.53 2.88 -18.26
N GLN A 10 -10.63 2.00 -17.78
CA GLN A 10 -10.37 1.86 -16.35
C GLN A 10 -9.74 3.12 -15.73
N SER A 11 -9.15 4.01 -16.52
CA SER A 11 -8.65 5.29 -16.02
C SER A 11 -9.77 6.17 -15.41
N ASN A 12 -11.03 5.96 -15.78
CA ASN A 12 -12.20 6.63 -15.18
C ASN A 12 -12.41 6.27 -13.70
N LEU A 13 -11.68 5.29 -13.16
CA LEU A 13 -11.61 5.05 -11.72
C LEU A 13 -10.96 6.20 -10.94
N LEU A 14 -10.19 7.07 -11.61
CA LEU A 14 -9.53 8.21 -10.99
C LEU A 14 -10.19 9.54 -11.42
N ASN A 15 -10.04 10.53 -10.54
CA ASN A 15 -10.27 11.92 -10.86
C ASN A 15 -8.98 12.55 -11.41
N TRP A 16 -9.06 13.16 -12.58
CA TRP A 16 -7.94 13.71 -13.32
C TRP A 16 -8.05 15.23 -13.43
N TYR A 17 -6.91 15.93 -13.33
CA TYR A 17 -6.80 17.32 -13.76
C TYR A 17 -6.77 17.45 -15.29
N LYS A 18 -6.16 16.48 -15.97
CA LYS A 18 -6.24 16.26 -17.41
C LYS A 18 -6.36 14.76 -17.64
N LYS A 19 -7.47 14.31 -18.25
CA LYS A 19 -7.67 12.91 -18.62
C LYS A 19 -6.60 12.47 -19.62
N PRO A 20 -6.09 11.22 -19.53
CA PRO A 20 -5.20 10.67 -20.54
C PRO A 20 -5.94 10.39 -21.84
N SER A 21 -5.30 10.59 -22.97
CA SER A 21 -5.84 10.25 -24.29
C SER A 21 -5.52 8.80 -24.70
N PHE A 22 -4.57 8.15 -24.03
CA PHE A 22 -4.22 6.74 -24.20
C PHE A 22 -3.72 6.15 -22.88
N ALA A 23 -3.86 4.81 -22.73
CA ALA A 23 -3.50 4.16 -21.47
C ALA A 23 -1.98 4.02 -21.30
N TYR A 24 -1.25 3.68 -22.36
CA TYR A 24 0.19 3.49 -22.26
C TYR A 24 0.93 3.80 -23.56
N LYS A 25 2.21 4.17 -23.41
CA LYS A 25 3.18 4.31 -24.50
C LYS A 25 4.35 3.36 -24.25
N LYS A 26 4.70 2.55 -25.25
CA LYS A 26 5.92 1.71 -25.15
C LYS A 26 7.14 2.62 -25.08
N LYS A 27 8.03 2.33 -24.14
CA LYS A 27 9.31 3.02 -23.97
C LYS A 27 10.44 2.24 -24.63
N ASN A 28 10.43 0.91 -24.43
CA ASN A 28 11.29 -0.07 -25.10
C ASN A 28 10.58 -1.43 -25.04
N CYS A 29 11.27 -2.53 -25.42
CA CYS A 29 10.70 -3.88 -25.42
C CYS A 29 10.18 -4.35 -24.04
N ASN A 30 10.75 -3.82 -22.93
CA ASN A 30 10.48 -4.30 -21.57
C ASN A 30 9.66 -3.31 -20.71
N TYR A 31 9.57 -2.04 -21.10
CA TYR A 31 8.95 -1.00 -20.27
C TYR A 31 7.91 -0.19 -21.04
N VAL A 32 6.84 0.12 -20.32
CA VAL A 32 5.78 1.00 -20.79
C VAL A 32 5.54 2.13 -19.79
N ASP A 33 5.25 3.32 -20.28
CA ASP A 33 4.80 4.45 -19.48
C ASP A 33 3.27 4.46 -19.46
N TRP A 34 2.67 4.38 -18.28
CA TRP A 34 1.22 4.40 -18.09
C TRP A 34 0.72 5.83 -17.90
N TYR A 35 -0.31 6.18 -18.70
CA TYR A 35 -1.00 7.49 -18.66
C TYR A 35 -0.05 8.70 -18.71
N PRO A 36 0.93 8.75 -19.64
CA PRO A 36 2.01 9.75 -19.60
C PRO A 36 1.56 11.17 -19.93
N ASP A 37 0.45 11.35 -20.67
CA ASP A 37 -0.14 12.64 -21.01
C ASP A 37 -1.25 13.08 -20.04
N GLY A 38 -1.72 12.18 -19.17
CA GLY A 38 -2.65 12.47 -18.10
C GLY A 38 -1.99 13.28 -16.97
N LYS A 39 -2.80 14.11 -16.28
CA LYS A 39 -2.37 14.87 -15.09
C LYS A 39 -3.25 14.53 -13.90
N VAL A 40 -2.64 14.17 -12.76
CA VAL A 40 -3.31 13.64 -11.58
C VAL A 40 -2.64 14.12 -10.30
N ASN A 41 -3.32 14.02 -9.18
CA ASN A 41 -2.72 13.98 -7.84
C ASN A 41 -3.28 12.79 -7.07
N ILE A 42 -2.41 12.00 -6.46
CA ILE A 42 -2.80 10.76 -5.76
C ILE A 42 -3.48 11.06 -4.42
N PHE A 43 -3.00 12.06 -3.68
CA PHE A 43 -3.62 12.52 -2.45
C PHE A 43 -5.05 13.03 -2.69
N ASP A 44 -5.27 13.78 -3.76
CA ASP A 44 -6.61 14.30 -4.06
C ASP A 44 -7.59 13.16 -4.32
N ASN A 45 -7.18 12.13 -5.06
CA ASN A 45 -7.99 10.93 -5.29
C ASN A 45 -8.34 10.18 -3.99
N CYS A 46 -7.45 10.22 -3.00
CA CYS A 46 -7.64 9.51 -1.73
C CYS A 46 -8.39 10.36 -0.67
N ILE A 47 -8.19 11.67 -0.63
CA ILE A 47 -8.64 12.52 0.47
C ILE A 47 -9.48 13.71 -0.02
N THR A 48 -8.93 14.59 -0.86
CA THR A 48 -9.59 15.84 -1.22
C THR A 48 -10.94 15.61 -1.89
N GLU A 49 -11.01 14.69 -2.86
CA GLU A 49 -12.25 14.36 -3.55
C GLU A 49 -13.27 13.69 -2.61
N LYS A 50 -12.82 12.96 -1.60
CA LYS A 50 -13.72 12.35 -0.61
C LYS A 50 -14.33 13.40 0.31
N ILE A 51 -13.55 14.41 0.69
CA ILE A 51 -14.06 15.55 1.46
C ILE A 51 -15.10 16.34 0.64
N LYS A 52 -14.86 16.57 -0.65
CA LYS A 52 -15.83 17.21 -1.56
C LYS A 52 -17.13 16.42 -1.70
N LEU A 53 -17.06 15.09 -1.62
CA LEU A 53 -18.22 14.19 -1.61
C LEU A 53 -18.94 14.12 -0.25
N GLY A 54 -18.59 14.98 0.72
CA GLY A 54 -19.24 15.03 2.02
C GLY A 54 -18.60 14.12 3.09
N PHE A 55 -17.52 13.39 2.79
CA PHE A 55 -16.91 12.43 3.73
C PHE A 55 -15.96 13.10 4.75
N GLY A 56 -15.96 14.42 4.86
CA GLY A 56 -15.06 15.13 5.76
C GLY A 56 -15.11 14.67 7.23
N LYS A 57 -16.30 14.35 7.74
CA LYS A 57 -16.53 13.85 9.11
C LYS A 57 -16.46 12.31 9.22
N LYS A 58 -16.39 11.59 8.11
CA LYS A 58 -16.28 10.13 8.09
C LYS A 58 -14.89 9.70 8.56
N ILE A 59 -14.84 8.61 9.34
CA ILE A 59 -13.57 8.02 9.75
C ILE A 59 -12.86 7.44 8.51
N ALA A 60 -11.65 7.91 8.26
CA ALA A 60 -10.78 7.43 7.20
C ALA A 60 -9.86 6.30 7.70
N ILE A 61 -9.30 6.49 8.90
CA ILE A 61 -8.31 5.57 9.49
C ILE A 61 -8.64 5.32 10.95
N TYR A 62 -8.76 4.05 11.32
CA TYR A 62 -8.50 3.59 12.68
C TYR A 62 -7.04 3.17 12.77
N CYS A 63 -6.32 3.68 13.76
CA CYS A 63 -4.92 3.31 14.00
C CYS A 63 -4.79 2.63 15.35
N VAL A 64 -4.29 1.40 15.34
CA VAL A 64 -4.03 0.59 16.53
C VAL A 64 -2.55 0.64 16.84
N ASP A 65 -2.20 1.18 18.00
CA ASP A 65 -0.82 1.22 18.47
C ASP A 65 -0.38 -0.12 19.11
N LYS A 66 0.90 -0.21 19.45
CA LYS A 66 1.49 -1.39 20.11
C LYS A 66 0.85 -1.75 21.45
N ASN A 67 0.16 -0.82 22.11
CA ASN A 67 -0.53 -1.00 23.40
C ASN A 67 -2.02 -1.33 23.21
N LYS A 68 -2.45 -1.70 21.99
CA LYS A 68 -3.86 -2.01 21.65
C LYS A 68 -4.83 -0.82 21.78
N LYS A 69 -4.32 0.42 21.87
CA LYS A 69 -5.16 1.63 21.85
C LYS A 69 -5.62 1.88 20.41
N ILE A 70 -6.92 2.08 20.23
CA ILE A 70 -7.53 2.39 18.94
C ILE A 70 -7.80 3.89 18.89
N ASN A 71 -7.15 4.58 17.98
CA ASN A 71 -7.39 5.99 17.69
C ASN A 71 -8.08 6.11 16.33
N SER A 72 -9.05 7.00 16.20
CA SER A 72 -9.77 7.26 14.95
C SER A 72 -9.40 8.62 14.37
N TYR A 73 -9.34 8.68 13.04
CA TYR A 73 -9.07 9.91 12.30
C TYR A 73 -10.02 10.03 11.13
N THR A 74 -10.74 11.14 11.04
CA THR A 74 -11.63 11.46 9.93
C THR A 74 -10.83 11.89 8.69
N TYR A 75 -11.47 11.88 7.51
CA TYR A 75 -10.88 12.42 6.28
C TYR A 75 -10.44 13.88 6.44
N GLY A 76 -11.25 14.68 7.15
CA GLY A 76 -10.91 16.07 7.46
C GLY A 76 -9.68 16.23 8.35
N GLU A 77 -9.55 15.39 9.38
CA GLU A 77 -8.37 15.39 10.28
C GLU A 77 -7.11 14.92 9.57
N ILE A 78 -7.22 13.88 8.71
CA ILE A 78 -6.10 13.46 7.86
C ILE A 78 -5.66 14.60 6.94
N ASN A 79 -6.59 15.30 6.30
CA ASN A 79 -6.26 16.46 5.46
C ASN A 79 -5.51 17.54 6.23
N LYS A 80 -5.94 17.86 7.45
CA LYS A 80 -5.25 18.84 8.31
C LYS A 80 -3.83 18.41 8.66
N LYS A 81 -3.64 17.15 9.09
CA LYS A 81 -2.32 16.58 9.41
C LYS A 81 -1.39 16.56 8.19
N VAL A 82 -1.91 16.17 7.01
CA VAL A 82 -1.17 16.17 5.76
C VAL A 82 -0.75 17.58 5.34
N ASN A 83 -1.64 18.58 5.49
CA ASN A 83 -1.27 19.96 5.21
C ASN A 83 -0.14 20.46 6.12
N SER A 84 -0.20 20.14 7.41
CA SER A 84 0.85 20.53 8.37
C SER A 84 2.19 19.88 8.04
N PHE A 85 2.22 18.57 7.77
CA PHE A 85 3.45 17.89 7.41
C PHE A 85 3.97 18.30 6.03
N SER A 86 3.09 18.56 5.06
CA SER A 86 3.46 19.12 3.75
C SER A 86 4.17 20.47 3.89
N ASN A 87 3.70 21.34 4.81
CA ASN A 87 4.38 22.60 5.09
C ASN A 87 5.80 22.39 5.64
N VAL A 88 5.98 21.41 6.54
CA VAL A 88 7.32 21.05 7.05
C VAL A 88 8.23 20.58 5.89
N LEU A 89 7.75 19.71 5.01
CA LEU A 89 8.53 19.25 3.85
C LEU A 89 8.93 20.41 2.94
N ILE A 90 7.99 21.31 2.63
CA ILE A 90 8.26 22.51 1.80
C ILE A 90 9.32 23.39 2.45
N SER A 91 9.20 23.67 3.76
CA SER A 91 10.17 24.52 4.47
C SER A 91 11.59 23.95 4.47
N LYS A 92 11.73 22.61 4.57
CA LYS A 92 13.05 21.94 4.51
C LYS A 92 13.60 21.83 3.10
N LEU A 93 12.75 21.81 2.08
CA LEU A 93 13.12 21.66 0.67
C LEU A 93 13.02 22.97 -0.13
N LYS A 94 12.90 24.14 0.53
CA LYS A 94 12.62 25.44 -0.11
C LYS A 94 13.54 25.78 -1.28
N ASN A 95 14.79 25.31 -1.25
CA ASN A 95 15.80 25.58 -2.29
C ASN A 95 15.85 24.48 -3.36
N LYS A 96 14.86 23.56 -3.42
CA LYS A 96 14.84 22.45 -4.36
C LYS A 96 13.50 22.37 -5.09
N LYS A 97 13.53 21.90 -6.34
CA LYS A 97 12.31 21.55 -7.08
C LYS A 97 11.69 20.30 -6.44
N LEU A 98 10.52 20.42 -5.81
CA LEU A 98 9.86 19.33 -5.09
C LEU A 98 9.73 18.04 -5.91
N SER A 99 9.49 18.16 -7.22
CA SER A 99 9.37 17.01 -8.12
C SER A 99 10.64 16.18 -8.31
N SER A 100 11.81 16.69 -7.94
CA SER A 100 13.08 15.95 -7.95
C SER A 100 13.52 15.48 -6.57
N CYS A 101 12.78 15.87 -5.51
CA CYS A 101 13.10 15.49 -4.14
C CYS A 101 12.62 14.07 -3.80
N LYS A 102 13.31 13.47 -2.84
CA LYS A 102 13.03 12.12 -2.33
C LYS A 102 12.94 12.13 -0.81
N VAL A 103 11.93 11.42 -0.28
CA VAL A 103 11.71 11.27 1.16
C VAL A 103 11.77 9.79 1.52
N MET A 104 12.60 9.41 2.50
CA MET A 104 12.59 8.06 3.07
C MET A 104 11.88 8.10 4.41
N ILE A 105 10.95 7.17 4.62
CA ILE A 105 10.11 7.06 5.80
C ILE A 105 10.48 5.76 6.51
N HIS A 106 11.01 5.86 7.72
CA HIS A 106 11.39 4.74 8.56
C HIS A 106 10.37 4.59 9.69
N ALA A 107 9.39 3.73 9.49
CA ALA A 107 8.26 3.57 10.41
C ALA A 107 7.43 2.32 10.11
N SER A 108 6.77 1.80 11.15
CA SER A 108 5.69 0.81 11.05
C SER A 108 4.39 1.40 10.47
N ALA A 109 3.36 0.56 10.29
CA ALA A 109 2.02 0.99 9.88
C ALA A 109 1.36 1.84 10.97
N SER A 110 1.41 3.15 10.83
CA SER A 110 0.95 4.13 11.80
C SER A 110 0.29 5.34 11.14
N ILE A 111 -0.31 6.20 11.96
CA ILE A 111 -0.84 7.48 11.47
C ILE A 111 0.27 8.37 10.91
N ASP A 112 1.44 8.37 11.53
CA ASP A 112 2.58 9.21 11.14
C ASP A 112 3.17 8.77 9.80
N SER A 113 3.33 7.44 9.57
CA SER A 113 3.75 6.91 8.26
C SER A 113 2.70 7.22 7.18
N SER A 114 1.41 7.06 7.47
CA SER A 114 0.31 7.35 6.55
C SER A 114 0.27 8.84 6.15
N VAL A 115 0.38 9.74 7.14
CA VAL A 115 0.44 11.19 6.90
C VAL A 115 1.67 11.55 6.06
N SER A 116 2.82 10.92 6.32
CA SER A 116 4.05 11.15 5.55
C SER A 116 3.91 10.71 4.09
N MET A 117 3.39 9.50 3.84
CA MET A 117 3.13 8.99 2.49
C MET A 117 2.14 9.88 1.72
N LEU A 118 1.03 10.25 2.36
CA LEU A 118 0.01 11.12 1.78
C LEU A 118 0.53 12.54 1.50
N SER A 119 1.43 13.07 2.35
CA SER A 119 2.06 14.39 2.14
C SER A 119 3.01 14.36 0.94
N CYS A 120 3.81 13.31 0.81
CA CYS A 120 4.65 13.10 -0.37
C CYS A 120 3.79 12.99 -1.65
N ALA A 121 2.70 12.22 -1.61
CA ALA A 121 1.76 12.09 -2.71
C ALA A 121 1.10 13.44 -3.07
N LYS A 122 0.73 14.25 -2.07
CA LYS A 122 0.17 15.61 -2.25
C LYS A 122 1.13 16.54 -2.96
N LEU A 123 2.40 16.52 -2.59
CA LEU A 123 3.45 17.39 -3.13
C LEU A 123 4.11 16.83 -4.41
N GLY A 124 3.73 15.61 -4.86
CA GLY A 124 4.37 14.94 -6.00
C GLY A 124 5.83 14.58 -5.73
N ILE A 125 6.19 14.34 -4.48
CA ILE A 125 7.52 13.91 -4.03
C ILE A 125 7.61 12.38 -4.08
N HIS A 126 8.70 11.87 -4.64
CA HIS A 126 9.01 10.44 -4.65
C HIS A 126 9.40 9.98 -3.25
N PHE A 127 8.75 8.94 -2.70
CA PHE A 127 9.04 8.44 -1.37
C PHE A 127 9.39 6.95 -1.34
N SER A 128 10.00 6.52 -0.24
CA SER A 128 10.24 5.11 0.07
C SER A 128 9.92 4.87 1.54
N VAL A 129 9.24 3.79 1.86
CA VAL A 129 9.03 3.35 3.24
C VAL A 129 9.93 2.16 3.52
N ILE A 130 10.59 2.18 4.67
CA ILE A 130 11.42 1.09 5.16
C ILE A 130 10.97 0.67 6.55
N PHE A 131 11.17 -0.61 6.89
CA PHE A 131 10.74 -1.19 8.16
C PHE A 131 11.43 -0.55 9.36
N GLU A 132 10.69 -0.41 10.45
CA GLU A 132 11.17 0.18 11.69
C GLU A 132 12.26 -0.66 12.39
N ASP A 133 12.20 -1.97 12.24
CA ASP A 133 13.10 -2.95 12.88
C ASP A 133 14.34 -3.34 12.06
N LEU A 134 14.61 -2.60 10.97
CA LEU A 134 15.82 -2.85 10.18
C LEU A 134 17.09 -2.55 10.98
N ALA A 135 18.09 -3.41 10.80
CA ALA A 135 19.44 -3.17 11.32
C ALA A 135 20.04 -1.89 10.69
N PRO A 136 20.91 -1.17 11.44
CA PRO A 136 21.50 0.11 10.98
C PRO A 136 22.19 0.03 9.62
N GLU A 137 22.90 -1.05 9.34
CA GLU A 137 23.61 -1.29 8.08
C GLU A 137 22.61 -1.46 6.90
N ALA A 138 21.50 -2.12 7.18
CA ALA A 138 20.42 -2.31 6.20
C ALA A 138 19.72 -0.98 5.88
N ILE A 139 19.57 -0.09 6.87
CA ILE A 139 19.06 1.28 6.68
C ILE A 139 20.06 2.09 5.84
N SER A 140 21.35 2.05 6.19
CA SER A 140 22.43 2.74 5.48
C SER A 140 22.48 2.34 4.00
N THR A 141 22.40 1.03 3.72
CA THR A 141 22.38 0.50 2.36
C THR A 141 21.20 1.06 1.55
N ARG A 142 19.99 1.12 2.13
CA ARG A 142 18.80 1.66 1.45
C ARG A 142 18.90 3.17 1.23
N ILE A 143 19.48 3.91 2.17
CA ILE A 143 19.76 5.33 2.02
C ILE A 143 20.74 5.56 0.85
N SER A 144 21.81 4.77 0.75
CA SER A 144 22.81 4.91 -0.32
C SER A 144 22.23 4.65 -1.71
N ILE A 145 21.28 3.70 -1.82
CA ILE A 145 20.59 3.37 -3.08
C ILE A 145 19.51 4.42 -3.42
N PHE A 146 18.66 4.78 -2.47
CA PHE A 146 17.54 5.70 -2.72
C PHE A 146 17.97 7.15 -2.78
N LYS A 147 19.00 7.54 -2.02
CA LYS A 147 19.56 8.90 -1.93
C LYS A 147 18.49 9.95 -1.56
N PRO A 148 17.85 9.83 -0.38
CA PRO A 148 16.80 10.74 0.04
C PRO A 148 17.35 12.16 0.33
N ASP A 149 16.49 13.16 0.21
CA ASP A 149 16.76 14.54 0.68
C ASP A 149 16.29 14.70 2.13
N ILE A 150 15.24 13.98 2.52
CA ILE A 150 14.70 13.92 3.88
C ILE A 150 14.58 12.48 4.31
N PHE A 151 15.00 12.20 5.55
CA PHE A 151 14.78 10.94 6.25
C PHE A 151 13.88 11.21 7.47
N VAL A 152 12.71 10.56 7.51
CA VAL A 152 11.75 10.70 8.61
C VAL A 152 11.75 9.41 9.41
N SER A 153 11.88 9.48 10.74
CA SER A 153 11.98 8.29 11.60
C SER A 153 10.97 8.31 12.75
N SER A 154 10.44 7.12 13.08
CA SER A 154 9.69 6.84 14.31
C SER A 154 10.55 6.78 15.56
N PHE A 155 11.86 6.59 15.40
CA PHE A 155 12.78 6.56 16.53
C PHE A 155 12.97 7.94 17.15
N LYS A 156 13.21 7.96 18.48
CA LYS A 156 13.61 9.18 19.16
C LYS A 156 14.97 9.66 18.64
N LYS A 157 15.12 10.97 18.48
CA LYS A 157 16.32 11.63 17.92
C LYS A 157 17.62 11.16 18.55
N ASN A 158 17.68 11.11 19.89
CA ASN A 158 18.89 10.70 20.60
C ASN A 158 19.26 9.24 20.35
N PHE A 159 18.26 8.32 20.31
CA PHE A 159 18.49 6.92 19.98
C PHE A 159 18.99 6.78 18.54
N PHE A 160 18.35 7.47 17.59
CA PHE A 160 18.74 7.44 16.19
C PHE A 160 20.18 7.91 15.98
N LYS A 161 20.58 9.02 16.63
CA LYS A 161 21.94 9.54 16.56
C LYS A 161 22.98 8.55 17.09
N LYS A 162 22.73 7.91 18.24
CA LYS A 162 23.64 6.97 18.87
C LYS A 162 23.76 5.63 18.12
N SER A 163 22.66 5.12 17.59
CA SER A 163 22.57 3.75 17.08
C SER A 163 22.65 3.64 15.56
N ILE A 164 22.13 4.62 14.82
CA ILE A 164 21.95 4.51 13.37
C ILE A 164 22.84 5.49 12.62
N LEU A 165 22.89 6.76 13.05
CA LEU A 165 23.58 7.81 12.28
C LEU A 165 25.08 7.53 12.08
N LYS A 166 25.75 6.87 13.04
CA LYS A 166 27.17 6.47 12.94
C LYS A 166 27.46 5.47 11.82
N HIS A 167 26.44 4.70 11.39
CA HIS A 167 26.56 3.72 10.29
C HIS A 167 26.24 4.30 8.92
N ILE A 168 25.71 5.52 8.85
CA ILE A 168 25.36 6.16 7.58
C ILE A 168 26.59 6.86 6.99
N LYS A 169 27.25 6.20 6.03
CA LYS A 169 28.32 6.78 5.21
C LYS A 169 27.71 7.45 3.99
N PHE A 170 27.77 8.80 3.92
CA PHE A 170 26.98 9.48 2.91
C PHE A 170 27.48 10.91 2.60
N ASN A 171 27.73 11.21 1.34
CA ASN A 171 28.29 12.49 0.90
C ASN A 171 27.25 13.59 0.60
N LYS A 172 25.95 13.33 0.77
CA LYS A 172 24.87 14.26 0.50
C LYS A 172 24.21 14.73 1.78
N LYS A 173 23.96 16.03 1.93
CA LYS A 173 23.20 16.57 3.08
C LYS A 173 21.78 16.04 3.09
N ILE A 174 21.42 15.28 4.15
CA ILE A 174 20.07 14.78 4.43
C ILE A 174 19.47 15.56 5.60
N PHE A 175 18.20 15.94 5.49
CA PHE A 175 17.44 16.46 6.64
C PHE A 175 16.80 15.30 7.39
N PHE A 176 17.20 15.10 8.66
CA PHE A 176 16.57 14.12 9.55
C PHE A 176 15.42 14.76 10.30
N LEU A 177 14.25 14.11 10.26
CA LEU A 177 13.03 14.51 10.96
C LEU A 177 12.57 13.36 11.85
N PHE A 178 11.98 13.67 12.99
CA PHE A 178 11.52 12.70 13.98
C PHE A 178 10.04 12.95 14.31
N PHE A 179 9.24 11.90 14.34
CA PHE A 179 7.78 12.06 14.53
C PHE A 179 7.41 12.65 15.87
N ASP A 180 8.16 12.37 16.94
CA ASP A 180 7.95 12.98 18.25
C ASP A 180 8.10 14.52 18.21
N GLU A 181 9.10 15.03 17.50
CA GLU A 181 9.28 16.47 17.28
C GLU A 181 8.20 17.05 16.36
N LEU A 182 7.72 16.30 15.38
CA LEU A 182 6.74 16.76 14.40
C LEU A 182 5.32 16.83 14.95
N ARG A 183 4.94 15.94 15.88
CA ARG A 183 3.58 15.91 16.45
C ARG A 183 3.19 17.22 17.13
N SER A 184 4.13 17.92 17.76
CA SER A 184 3.91 19.24 18.36
C SER A 184 3.61 20.33 17.31
N LEU A 185 4.10 20.17 16.09
CA LEU A 185 3.90 21.12 14.99
C LEU A 185 2.53 20.97 14.32
N TYR A 186 1.89 19.80 14.43
CA TYR A 186 0.56 19.55 13.82
C TYR A 186 -0.57 20.36 14.48
N ILE A 187 -0.36 20.88 15.68
CA ILE A 187 -1.39 21.48 16.51
C ILE A 187 -1.45 23.02 16.33
N LYS A 188 -0.32 23.69 15.99
CA LYS A 188 -0.16 25.12 16.18
C LYS A 188 -0.65 26.03 15.04
N LYS A 189 -0.78 25.55 13.78
CA LYS A 189 -1.21 26.40 12.64
C LYS A 189 -2.05 25.63 11.63
N LYS A 190 -3.11 26.27 11.13
CA LYS A 190 -3.88 25.76 9.97
C LYS A 190 -3.13 26.12 8.70
N PHE A 191 -2.69 25.11 7.95
CA PHE A 191 -2.09 25.28 6.64
C PHE A 191 -3.07 24.83 5.57
N ASN A 192 -3.13 25.57 4.46
CA ASN A 192 -3.85 25.17 3.26
C ASN A 192 -2.86 25.04 2.11
N ILE A 193 -2.28 23.84 1.97
CA ILE A 193 -1.28 23.55 0.94
C ILE A 193 -2.00 23.01 -0.31
N LYS A 194 -1.80 23.66 -1.45
CA LYS A 194 -2.32 23.18 -2.74
C LYS A 194 -1.61 21.89 -3.17
N SER A 195 -2.38 20.95 -3.69
CA SER A 195 -1.84 19.71 -4.25
C SER A 195 -1.06 19.99 -5.53
N LYS A 196 0.08 19.33 -5.70
CA LYS A 196 0.90 19.47 -6.90
C LYS A 196 0.37 18.56 -8.00
N VAL A 197 -0.06 19.12 -9.10
CA VAL A 197 -0.47 18.37 -10.28
C VAL A 197 0.77 17.73 -10.93
N ILE A 198 0.74 16.43 -11.14
CA ILE A 198 1.86 15.65 -11.72
C ILE A 198 1.40 14.86 -12.94
N LYS A 199 2.36 14.46 -13.80
CA LYS A 199 2.10 13.52 -14.91
C LYS A 199 1.74 12.14 -14.37
N GLY A 200 0.86 11.42 -15.04
CA GLY A 200 0.40 10.09 -14.61
C GLY A 200 1.52 9.05 -14.48
N ASN A 201 2.56 9.14 -15.29
CA ASN A 201 3.73 8.27 -15.24
C ASN A 201 4.83 8.72 -14.25
N LYS A 202 4.60 9.78 -13.45
CA LYS A 202 5.55 10.24 -12.40
C LYS A 202 5.74 9.15 -11.35
N GLU A 203 6.97 9.00 -10.84
CA GLU A 203 7.28 8.11 -9.72
C GLU A 203 6.44 8.50 -8.48
N LEU A 204 5.82 7.52 -7.84
CA LEU A 204 5.12 7.70 -6.58
C LEU A 204 5.99 7.23 -5.42
N PHE A 205 6.33 5.94 -5.42
CA PHE A 205 7.15 5.36 -4.36
C PHE A 205 8.12 4.29 -4.88
N THR A 206 9.11 3.98 -4.04
CA THR A 206 10.01 2.83 -4.18
C THR A 206 9.90 1.95 -2.94
N LEU A 207 9.78 0.64 -3.13
CA LEU A 207 9.89 -0.36 -2.08
C LEU A 207 11.10 -1.25 -2.31
N PHE A 208 11.78 -1.61 -1.22
CA PHE A 208 12.94 -2.49 -1.28
C PHE A 208 12.56 -3.94 -1.09
N THR A 209 13.03 -4.80 -1.98
CA THR A 209 12.90 -6.26 -1.89
C THR A 209 14.28 -6.89 -1.69
N SER A 210 14.31 -8.11 -1.11
CA SER A 210 15.53 -8.92 -1.05
C SER A 210 15.96 -9.27 -2.47
N GLY A 211 17.09 -8.74 -2.90
CA GLY A 211 17.67 -9.12 -4.19
C GLY A 211 18.21 -10.55 -4.15
N THR A 212 18.11 -11.29 -5.25
CA THR A 212 18.71 -12.64 -5.43
C THR A 212 20.22 -12.66 -5.22
N THR A 213 20.87 -11.48 -5.24
CA THR A 213 22.32 -11.27 -5.07
C THR A 213 22.68 -10.75 -3.67
N GLY A 214 21.77 -10.78 -2.71
CA GLY A 214 21.98 -10.24 -1.34
C GLY A 214 21.83 -8.72 -1.23
N THR A 215 22.01 -7.95 -2.31
CA THR A 215 21.82 -6.50 -2.29
C THR A 215 20.36 -6.14 -2.55
N PRO A 216 19.73 -5.25 -1.73
CA PRO A 216 18.34 -4.88 -1.92
C PRO A 216 18.11 -4.19 -3.28
N LYS A 217 17.00 -4.55 -3.94
CA LYS A 217 16.51 -3.89 -5.15
C LYS A 217 15.36 -2.94 -4.82
N GLY A 218 15.41 -1.73 -5.32
CA GLY A 218 14.33 -0.76 -5.15
C GLY A 218 13.34 -0.83 -6.31
N ILE A 219 12.14 -1.33 -6.06
CA ILE A 219 11.06 -1.43 -7.04
C ILE A 219 10.26 -0.12 -7.03
N THR A 220 10.26 0.60 -8.14
CA THR A 220 9.59 1.90 -8.26
C THR A 220 8.28 1.78 -9.03
N HIS A 221 7.20 2.37 -8.49
CA HIS A 221 5.89 2.43 -9.11
C HIS A 221 5.54 3.85 -9.59
N SER A 222 4.78 3.91 -10.71
CA SER A 222 4.23 5.16 -11.25
C SER A 222 2.99 5.59 -10.47
N SER A 223 2.64 6.87 -10.53
CA SER A 223 1.50 7.41 -9.78
C SER A 223 0.15 6.90 -10.28
N ALA A 224 -0.22 7.21 -11.51
CA ALA A 224 -1.55 6.89 -12.01
C ALA A 224 -1.71 5.40 -12.34
N GLY A 225 -0.71 4.78 -12.99
CA GLY A 225 -0.78 3.36 -13.31
C GLY A 225 -1.01 2.51 -12.08
N TYR A 226 -0.22 2.75 -11.04
CA TYR A 226 -0.39 2.08 -9.77
C TYR A 226 -1.78 2.29 -9.16
N LEU A 227 -2.28 3.53 -9.05
CA LEU A 227 -3.56 3.78 -8.38
C LEU A 227 -4.76 3.27 -9.19
N VAL A 228 -4.74 3.35 -10.53
CA VAL A 228 -5.78 2.73 -11.38
C VAL A 228 -5.85 1.24 -11.12
N TYR A 229 -4.71 0.54 -11.13
CA TYR A 229 -4.67 -0.91 -10.92
C TYR A 229 -5.04 -1.30 -9.48
N THR A 230 -4.59 -0.53 -8.50
CA THR A 230 -5.00 -0.68 -7.10
C THR A 230 -6.52 -0.60 -6.96
N LYS A 231 -7.15 0.45 -7.50
CA LYS A 231 -8.61 0.58 -7.45
C LYS A 231 -9.32 -0.53 -8.22
N TYR A 232 -8.79 -0.91 -9.37
CA TYR A 232 -9.34 -2.00 -10.15
C TYR A 232 -9.39 -3.30 -9.35
N THR A 233 -8.27 -3.70 -8.73
CA THR A 233 -8.21 -4.93 -7.93
C THR A 233 -8.99 -4.84 -6.62
N CYS A 234 -9.01 -3.70 -5.92
CA CYS A 234 -9.85 -3.48 -4.75
C CYS A 234 -11.34 -3.69 -5.08
N LYS A 235 -11.81 -3.16 -6.22
CA LYS A 235 -13.20 -3.31 -6.67
C LYS A 235 -13.52 -4.74 -7.07
N HIS A 236 -12.71 -5.33 -7.94
CA HIS A 236 -13.04 -6.60 -8.59
C HIS A 236 -12.72 -7.82 -7.73
N GLN A 237 -11.65 -7.79 -6.95
CA GLN A 237 -11.28 -8.91 -6.09
C GLN A 237 -12.00 -8.85 -4.75
N PHE A 238 -12.00 -7.70 -4.07
CA PHE A 238 -12.55 -7.57 -2.72
C PHE A 238 -13.98 -7.03 -2.67
N GLY A 239 -14.53 -6.46 -3.75
CA GLY A 239 -15.83 -5.78 -3.73
C GLY A 239 -15.82 -4.50 -2.89
N MET A 240 -14.68 -3.83 -2.81
CA MET A 240 -14.50 -2.65 -1.98
C MET A 240 -15.37 -1.47 -2.46
N SER A 241 -16.01 -0.80 -1.52
CA SER A 241 -16.83 0.40 -1.71
C SER A 241 -16.51 1.45 -0.65
N SER A 242 -17.19 2.60 -0.72
CA SER A 242 -17.10 3.62 0.33
C SER A 242 -17.49 3.08 1.71
N ASP A 243 -18.44 2.16 1.79
CA ASP A 243 -18.96 1.63 3.06
C ASP A 243 -18.07 0.55 3.69
N SER A 244 -17.04 0.13 2.96
CA SER A 244 -16.13 -0.90 3.45
C SER A 244 -15.31 -0.40 4.64
N ILE A 245 -15.14 -1.30 5.64
CA ILE A 245 -14.15 -1.14 6.71
C ILE A 245 -13.15 -2.29 6.55
N VAL A 246 -11.91 -1.94 6.26
CA VAL A 246 -10.88 -2.86 5.79
C VAL A 246 -9.80 -3.03 6.83
N VAL A 247 -9.52 -4.25 7.25
CA VAL A 247 -8.32 -4.61 8.02
C VAL A 247 -7.35 -5.28 7.06
N THR A 248 -6.21 -4.64 6.82
CA THR A 248 -5.08 -5.25 6.12
C THR A 248 -3.90 -5.29 7.09
N ALA A 249 -3.63 -6.48 7.63
CA ALA A 249 -2.56 -6.65 8.62
C ALA A 249 -1.20 -6.74 7.91
N SER A 250 -0.67 -5.59 7.51
CA SER A 250 0.60 -5.47 6.81
C SER A 250 1.39 -4.26 7.29
N ASP A 251 2.70 -4.41 7.41
CA ASP A 251 3.59 -3.30 7.70
C ASP A 251 3.65 -2.31 6.52
N ALA A 252 3.93 -1.03 6.82
CA ALA A 252 4.03 0.04 5.84
C ALA A 252 5.20 -0.13 4.86
N GLY A 253 6.22 -0.92 5.20
CA GLY A 253 7.35 -1.27 4.32
C GLY A 253 7.00 -2.29 3.23
N TRP A 254 5.85 -2.97 3.31
CA TRP A 254 5.38 -3.90 2.30
C TRP A 254 4.43 -3.24 1.29
N LEU A 255 4.36 -3.83 0.09
CA LEU A 255 3.41 -3.38 -0.94
C LEU A 255 1.96 -3.34 -0.44
N ASN A 256 1.54 -4.33 0.35
CA ASN A 256 0.19 -4.37 0.91
C ASN A 256 -0.10 -3.21 1.87
N GLY A 257 0.90 -2.75 2.63
CA GLY A 257 0.80 -1.55 3.46
C GLY A 257 0.46 -0.30 2.65
N HIS A 258 0.91 -0.24 1.40
CA HIS A 258 0.57 0.83 0.47
C HIS A 258 -0.77 0.56 -0.25
N THR A 259 -0.90 -0.61 -0.88
CA THR A 259 -1.97 -0.91 -1.85
C THR A 259 -3.32 -1.15 -1.16
N TYR A 260 -3.37 -2.07 -0.21
CA TYR A 260 -4.63 -2.53 0.39
C TYR A 260 -4.86 -2.01 1.81
N ALA A 261 -3.81 -1.49 2.47
CA ALA A 261 -3.96 -0.86 3.77
C ALA A 261 -4.15 0.67 3.70
N LEU A 262 -3.63 1.37 2.68
CA LEU A 262 -3.70 2.83 2.63
C LEU A 262 -4.39 3.36 1.35
N PHE A 263 -3.70 3.32 0.19
CA PHE A 263 -4.17 4.02 -1.01
C PHE A 263 -5.46 3.41 -1.59
N GLY A 264 -5.60 2.09 -1.57
CA GLY A 264 -6.80 1.40 -2.03
C GLY A 264 -8.04 1.85 -1.26
N PRO A 265 -8.16 1.57 0.04
CA PRO A 265 -9.33 1.97 0.84
C PRO A 265 -9.62 3.45 0.77
N LEU A 266 -8.64 4.32 0.99
CA LEU A 266 -8.84 5.77 0.97
C LEU A 266 -9.33 6.29 -0.38
N SER A 267 -8.87 5.69 -1.49
CA SER A 267 -9.32 6.08 -2.83
C SER A 267 -10.79 5.76 -3.12
N PHE A 268 -11.39 4.83 -2.37
CA PHE A 268 -12.84 4.55 -2.40
C PHE A 268 -13.65 5.42 -1.43
N GLY A 269 -13.01 6.11 -0.50
CA GLY A 269 -13.71 6.73 0.62
C GLY A 269 -14.10 5.72 1.71
N ALA A 270 -13.46 4.55 1.72
CA ALA A 270 -13.59 3.50 2.73
C ALA A 270 -12.83 3.87 4.01
N THR A 271 -13.10 3.12 5.08
CA THR A 271 -12.33 3.18 6.33
C THR A 271 -11.28 2.09 6.33
N THR A 272 -10.05 2.40 6.69
CA THR A 272 -9.00 1.40 6.90
C THR A 272 -8.62 1.28 8.37
N VAL A 273 -8.27 0.08 8.81
CA VAL A 273 -7.75 -0.20 10.16
C VAL A 273 -6.28 -0.58 10.03
N LEU A 274 -5.41 0.32 10.43
CA LEU A 274 -3.96 0.10 10.47
C LEU A 274 -3.59 -0.48 11.83
N ILE A 275 -2.80 -1.55 11.83
CA ILE A 275 -2.34 -2.22 13.06
C ILE A 275 -0.82 -2.19 13.05
N GLU A 276 -0.25 -1.44 14.01
CA GLU A 276 1.20 -1.25 14.11
C GLU A 276 1.96 -2.58 14.24
N LYS A 277 1.37 -3.52 14.99
CA LYS A 277 1.89 -4.89 15.15
C LYS A 277 0.80 -5.91 14.81
N PRO A 278 0.80 -6.51 13.61
CA PRO A 278 -0.21 -7.49 13.17
C PRO A 278 -0.40 -8.67 14.13
N MET A 279 0.64 -9.07 14.85
CA MET A 279 0.59 -10.15 15.85
C MET A 279 -0.37 -9.88 17.01
N LEU A 280 -0.79 -8.64 17.25
CA LEU A 280 -1.83 -8.33 18.24
C LEU A 280 -3.17 -9.03 17.95
N LEU A 281 -3.42 -9.40 16.70
CA LEU A 281 -4.65 -10.09 16.29
C LEU A 281 -4.75 -11.55 16.75
N ILE A 282 -3.69 -12.15 17.33
CA ILE A 282 -3.76 -13.50 17.93
C ILE A 282 -4.42 -13.49 19.31
N ASP A 283 -4.63 -12.33 19.91
CA ASP A 283 -5.44 -12.16 21.11
C ASP A 283 -6.93 -12.13 20.70
N ASP A 284 -7.71 -13.11 21.15
CA ASP A 284 -9.09 -13.26 20.73
C ASP A 284 -10.01 -12.15 21.26
N ILE A 285 -9.75 -11.62 22.44
CA ILE A 285 -10.51 -10.49 23.00
C ILE A 285 -10.25 -9.25 22.15
N PHE A 286 -8.98 -9.00 21.83
CA PHE A 286 -8.61 -7.87 20.99
C PHE A 286 -9.13 -8.02 19.55
N LEU A 287 -9.04 -9.21 18.96
CA LEU A 287 -9.61 -9.49 17.63
C LEU A 287 -11.12 -9.20 17.59
N LYS A 288 -11.88 -9.68 18.60
CA LYS A 288 -13.31 -9.37 18.72
C LYS A 288 -13.56 -7.86 18.83
N ARG A 289 -12.71 -7.12 19.55
CA ARG A 289 -12.78 -5.66 19.64
C ARG A 289 -12.55 -4.97 18.27
N ILE A 290 -11.60 -5.47 17.47
CA ILE A 290 -11.39 -4.98 16.09
C ILE A 290 -12.62 -5.29 15.22
N LEU A 291 -13.17 -6.50 15.29
CA LEU A 291 -14.33 -6.88 14.49
C LEU A 291 -15.60 -6.08 14.85
N LYS A 292 -15.73 -5.60 16.09
CA LYS A 292 -16.81 -4.68 16.53
C LYS A 292 -16.77 -3.33 15.79
N LEU A 293 -15.67 -2.95 15.16
CA LEU A 293 -15.60 -1.78 14.26
C LEU A 293 -16.41 -1.96 12.96
N LYS A 294 -17.20 -3.02 12.84
CA LYS A 294 -17.99 -3.38 11.65
C LYS A 294 -17.12 -3.72 10.44
N VAL A 295 -15.99 -4.40 10.67
CA VAL A 295 -15.06 -4.82 9.62
C VAL A 295 -15.79 -5.65 8.57
N SER A 296 -15.67 -5.25 7.30
CA SER A 296 -16.27 -5.94 6.16
C SER A 296 -15.26 -6.76 5.35
N ILE A 297 -14.00 -6.36 5.35
CA ILE A 297 -12.90 -7.02 4.65
C ILE A 297 -11.76 -7.27 5.65
N LEU A 298 -11.38 -8.55 5.79
CA LEU A 298 -10.24 -8.96 6.63
C LEU A 298 -9.19 -9.64 5.76
N TYR A 299 -8.04 -8.99 5.56
CA TYR A 299 -6.97 -9.42 4.67
C TYR A 299 -5.67 -9.60 5.45
N LEU A 300 -5.25 -10.86 5.64
CA LEU A 300 -4.20 -11.24 6.58
C LEU A 300 -3.05 -12.02 5.91
N PRO A 301 -1.82 -11.91 6.43
CA PRO A 301 -0.72 -12.81 6.07
C PRO A 301 -1.07 -14.27 6.40
N VAL A 302 -0.69 -15.20 5.54
CA VAL A 302 -0.94 -16.64 5.74
C VAL A 302 -0.27 -17.14 7.03
N THR A 303 0.92 -16.66 7.35
CA THR A 303 1.62 -16.95 8.61
C THR A 303 0.78 -16.61 9.83
N LEU A 304 0.11 -15.44 9.83
CA LEU A 304 -0.79 -15.02 10.91
C LEU A 304 -2.04 -15.92 10.98
N ILE A 305 -2.63 -16.26 9.82
CA ILE A 305 -3.81 -17.16 9.76
C ILE A 305 -3.46 -18.55 10.30
N ARG A 306 -2.29 -19.10 9.97
CA ARG A 306 -1.80 -20.38 10.51
C ARG A 306 -1.69 -20.35 12.04
N LEU A 307 -1.09 -19.28 12.57
CA LEU A 307 -0.96 -19.09 14.01
C LEU A 307 -2.32 -18.96 14.70
N MET A 308 -3.24 -18.18 14.12
CA MET A 308 -4.61 -18.09 14.60
C MET A 308 -5.32 -19.44 14.62
N LYS A 309 -5.12 -20.30 13.60
CA LYS A 309 -5.69 -21.65 13.55
C LYS A 309 -5.23 -22.50 14.75
N VAL A 310 -3.95 -22.42 15.10
CA VAL A 310 -3.37 -23.17 16.25
C VAL A 310 -3.94 -22.64 17.57
N ILE A 311 -4.00 -21.33 17.75
CA ILE A 311 -4.39 -20.68 19.01
C ILE A 311 -5.90 -20.74 19.21
N PHE A 312 -6.68 -20.42 18.19
CA PHE A 312 -8.12 -20.24 18.31
C PHE A 312 -8.91 -21.55 18.14
N LYS A 313 -8.33 -22.58 17.53
CA LYS A 313 -8.95 -23.90 17.33
C LYS A 313 -10.36 -23.79 16.76
N LYS A 314 -11.38 -24.09 17.58
CA LYS A 314 -12.82 -24.08 17.20
C LYS A 314 -13.55 -22.75 17.47
N LYS A 315 -12.85 -21.73 18.05
CA LYS A 315 -13.48 -20.43 18.36
C LYS A 315 -14.01 -19.75 17.09
N LYS A 316 -15.21 -19.18 17.16
CA LYS A 316 -15.87 -18.46 16.07
C LYS A 316 -15.74 -16.95 16.25
N PHE A 317 -15.50 -16.24 15.13
CA PHE A 317 -15.33 -14.79 15.06
C PHE A 317 -16.29 -14.16 14.04
N GLN A 318 -17.40 -14.84 13.78
CA GLN A 318 -18.37 -14.43 12.78
C GLN A 318 -19.10 -13.15 13.18
N THR A 319 -19.24 -12.23 12.24
CA THR A 319 -20.05 -11.02 12.38
C THR A 319 -20.92 -10.83 11.14
N ARG A 320 -22.06 -10.14 11.28
CA ARG A 320 -22.92 -9.82 10.12
C ARG A 320 -22.23 -8.92 9.09
N TYR A 321 -21.19 -8.19 9.49
CA TYR A 321 -20.50 -7.22 8.64
C TYR A 321 -19.37 -7.84 7.82
N LEU A 322 -18.69 -8.86 8.34
CA LEU A 322 -17.55 -9.48 7.70
C LEU A 322 -18.00 -10.31 6.48
N THR A 323 -17.74 -9.80 5.31
CA THR A 323 -18.22 -10.37 4.04
C THR A 323 -17.13 -10.96 3.17
N THR A 324 -15.88 -10.52 3.36
CA THR A 324 -14.77 -10.87 2.49
C THR A 324 -13.54 -11.16 3.32
N LEU A 325 -12.94 -12.33 3.09
CA LEU A 325 -11.68 -12.75 3.70
C LEU A 325 -10.60 -12.84 2.63
N GLY A 326 -9.39 -12.46 2.96
CA GLY A 326 -8.25 -12.58 2.06
C GLY A 326 -7.00 -13.07 2.76
N SER A 327 -6.09 -13.68 1.99
CA SER A 327 -4.77 -14.13 2.42
C SER A 327 -3.68 -13.61 1.49
N MET A 328 -2.49 -13.36 2.06
CA MET A 328 -1.36 -12.78 1.34
C MET A 328 -0.01 -13.34 1.81
N GLY A 329 1.01 -13.09 0.99
CA GLY A 329 2.42 -13.30 1.32
C GLY A 329 2.96 -14.66 0.89
N GLU A 330 2.16 -15.71 1.00
CA GLU A 330 2.51 -17.07 0.59
C GLU A 330 1.26 -17.89 0.22
N HIS A 331 1.47 -19.09 -0.28
CA HIS A 331 0.38 -20.02 -0.59
C HIS A 331 -0.33 -20.46 0.70
N ILE A 332 -1.66 -20.39 0.72
CA ILE A 332 -2.46 -20.89 1.82
C ILE A 332 -2.89 -22.34 1.57
N ALA A 333 -2.59 -23.26 2.50
CA ALA A 333 -3.05 -24.63 2.42
C ALA A 333 -4.59 -24.72 2.48
N PRO A 334 -5.24 -25.63 1.72
CA PRO A 334 -6.69 -25.76 1.69
C PRO A 334 -7.32 -25.87 3.09
N SER A 335 -6.77 -26.68 3.99
CA SER A 335 -7.28 -26.87 5.36
C SER A 335 -7.16 -25.60 6.24
N VAL A 336 -6.22 -24.70 5.94
CA VAL A 336 -6.07 -23.42 6.65
C VAL A 336 -7.08 -22.41 6.11
N ALA A 337 -7.26 -22.37 4.79
CA ALA A 337 -8.24 -21.51 4.14
C ALA A 337 -9.67 -21.87 4.55
N GLU A 338 -10.00 -23.17 4.59
CA GLU A 338 -11.28 -23.68 5.05
C GLU A 338 -11.55 -23.31 6.51
N TRP A 339 -10.56 -23.54 7.40
CA TRP A 339 -10.67 -23.14 8.79
C TRP A 339 -10.94 -21.63 8.92
N PHE A 340 -10.21 -20.80 8.16
CA PHE A 340 -10.37 -19.35 8.20
C PHE A 340 -11.76 -18.93 7.71
N ALA A 341 -12.26 -19.54 6.62
CA ALA A 341 -13.60 -19.31 6.12
C ALA A 341 -14.65 -19.67 7.17
N ASN A 342 -14.60 -20.90 7.69
CA ASN A 342 -15.62 -21.45 8.59
C ASN A 342 -15.66 -20.77 9.97
N ASN A 343 -14.55 -20.17 10.42
CA ASN A 343 -14.49 -19.54 11.73
C ASN A 343 -14.77 -18.04 11.71
N PHE A 344 -14.64 -17.38 10.56
CA PHE A 344 -14.80 -15.92 10.44
C PHE A 344 -16.04 -15.49 9.64
N THR A 345 -16.60 -16.33 8.79
CA THR A 345 -17.79 -16.00 8.00
C THR A 345 -18.72 -17.18 7.84
N ASN A 346 -20.04 -16.93 7.74
CA ASN A 346 -21.05 -17.93 7.40
C ASN A 346 -21.30 -18.03 5.89
N LYS A 347 -20.51 -17.30 5.08
CA LYS A 347 -20.74 -17.18 3.64
C LYS A 347 -19.94 -18.24 2.90
N ASN A 348 -20.60 -18.98 2.02
CA ASN A 348 -19.97 -19.95 1.12
C ASN A 348 -19.18 -19.23 0.01
N LYS A 349 -18.10 -18.52 0.42
CA LYS A 349 -17.21 -17.77 -0.47
C LYS A 349 -15.77 -18.23 -0.31
N PRO A 350 -15.00 -18.26 -1.41
CA PRO A 350 -13.57 -18.57 -1.33
C PRO A 350 -12.82 -17.45 -0.61
N ILE A 351 -11.70 -17.81 0.01
CA ILE A 351 -10.72 -16.85 0.47
C ILE A 351 -10.08 -16.18 -0.74
N ILE A 352 -9.94 -14.87 -0.73
CA ILE A 352 -9.18 -14.12 -1.74
C ILE A 352 -7.69 -14.41 -1.54
N ASN A 353 -7.26 -15.59 -1.99
CA ASN A 353 -5.86 -16.02 -1.92
C ASN A 353 -5.06 -15.29 -2.98
N ALA A 354 -4.39 -14.21 -2.57
CA ALA A 354 -3.79 -13.24 -3.48
C ALA A 354 -2.39 -13.67 -3.95
N TYR A 355 -2.22 -13.80 -5.26
CA TYR A 355 -0.92 -13.98 -5.90
C TYR A 355 -0.45 -12.68 -6.54
N TYR A 356 0.69 -12.17 -6.08
CA TYR A 356 1.37 -10.99 -6.61
C TYR A 356 2.79 -10.88 -6.02
N GLN A 357 3.56 -9.97 -6.58
CA GLN A 357 4.90 -9.56 -6.10
C GLN A 357 4.96 -8.05 -6.01
N THR A 358 5.97 -7.51 -5.34
CA THR A 358 6.18 -6.04 -5.27
C THR A 358 6.24 -5.44 -6.66
N GLU A 359 6.85 -6.12 -7.62
CA GLU A 359 6.98 -5.73 -9.02
C GLU A 359 5.63 -5.59 -9.74
N ASN A 360 4.60 -6.25 -9.24
CA ASN A 360 3.27 -6.25 -9.87
C ASN A 360 2.37 -5.08 -9.42
N GLY A 361 2.67 -4.44 -8.28
CA GLY A 361 1.92 -3.30 -7.72
C GLY A 361 0.60 -3.67 -7.03
N ALA A 362 -0.04 -4.76 -7.44
CA ALA A 362 -1.27 -5.31 -6.84
C ALA A 362 -1.49 -6.75 -7.32
N ILE A 363 -2.63 -7.36 -6.96
CA ILE A 363 -2.99 -8.74 -7.27
C ILE A 363 -2.96 -9.02 -8.77
N ILE A 364 -2.27 -10.08 -9.15
CA ILE A 364 -2.23 -10.64 -10.52
C ILE A 364 -3.26 -11.75 -10.68
N ALA A 365 -3.42 -12.60 -9.68
CA ALA A 365 -4.41 -13.65 -9.67
C ALA A 365 -4.97 -13.86 -8.26
N SER A 366 -6.26 -14.09 -8.17
CA SER A 366 -6.96 -14.51 -6.96
C SER A 366 -8.40 -14.94 -7.29
N PRO A 367 -9.09 -15.64 -6.39
CA PRO A 367 -10.55 -15.65 -6.38
C PRO A 367 -11.12 -14.23 -6.27
N THR A 368 -12.41 -14.07 -6.56
CA THR A 368 -13.13 -12.81 -6.39
C THR A 368 -14.23 -12.96 -5.34
N TYR A 369 -14.60 -11.86 -4.70
CA TYR A 369 -15.68 -11.84 -3.69
C TYR A 369 -17.04 -12.31 -4.20
N LYS A 370 -17.25 -12.37 -5.52
CA LYS A 370 -18.50 -12.85 -6.17
C LYS A 370 -18.55 -14.35 -6.37
N GLN A 371 -17.40 -15.04 -6.35
CA GLN A 371 -17.33 -16.47 -6.62
C GLN A 371 -17.84 -17.29 -5.42
N LYS A 372 -18.20 -18.55 -5.70
CA LYS A 372 -18.59 -19.56 -4.69
C LYS A 372 -17.47 -20.60 -4.55
N VAL A 373 -17.35 -21.20 -3.37
CA VAL A 373 -16.37 -22.27 -3.08
C VAL A 373 -16.54 -23.47 -4.02
N SER A 374 -17.77 -23.79 -4.43
CA SER A 374 -18.03 -24.86 -5.39
C SER A 374 -17.35 -24.69 -6.75
N LYS A 375 -17.01 -23.44 -7.14
CA LYS A 375 -16.30 -23.12 -8.39
C LYS A 375 -14.82 -22.84 -8.20
N VAL A 376 -14.41 -22.45 -6.98
CA VAL A 376 -13.02 -22.10 -6.66
C VAL A 376 -12.66 -22.71 -5.31
N PRO A 377 -11.99 -23.89 -5.31
CA PRO A 377 -11.64 -24.59 -4.08
C PRO A 377 -10.76 -23.75 -3.15
N HIS A 378 -10.82 -24.04 -1.86
CA HIS A 378 -9.95 -23.42 -0.86
C HIS A 378 -8.47 -23.65 -1.22
N GLY A 379 -7.64 -22.60 -1.01
CA GLY A 379 -6.22 -22.62 -1.34
C GLY A 379 -5.88 -22.31 -2.82
N SER A 380 -6.88 -22.24 -3.71
CA SER A 380 -6.64 -21.86 -5.10
C SER A 380 -6.25 -20.38 -5.21
N ALA A 381 -5.31 -20.05 -6.12
CA ALA A 381 -5.02 -18.69 -6.54
C ALA A 381 -6.08 -18.13 -7.52
N GLY A 382 -7.16 -18.89 -7.79
CA GLY A 382 -8.28 -18.44 -8.60
C GLY A 382 -7.94 -18.17 -10.06
N GLN A 383 -8.32 -16.99 -10.52
CA GLN A 383 -8.16 -16.55 -11.91
C GLN A 383 -7.32 -15.27 -11.99
N LEU A 384 -6.83 -14.94 -13.19
CA LEU A 384 -6.15 -13.69 -13.46
C LEU A 384 -7.07 -12.50 -13.13
N ALA A 385 -6.52 -11.47 -12.51
CA ALA A 385 -7.26 -10.28 -12.07
C ALA A 385 -7.92 -9.52 -13.23
N SER A 386 -7.38 -9.67 -14.45
CA SER A 386 -7.95 -9.09 -15.66
C SER A 386 -7.90 -10.09 -16.81
N LYS A 387 -8.95 -10.14 -17.64
CA LYS A 387 -8.98 -10.94 -18.89
C LYS A 387 -7.91 -10.54 -19.90
N TYR A 388 -7.29 -9.39 -19.74
CA TYR A 388 -6.20 -8.90 -20.59
C TYR A 388 -4.81 -9.24 -20.04
N LEU A 389 -4.71 -9.78 -18.83
CA LEU A 389 -3.47 -10.39 -18.35
C LEU A 389 -3.28 -11.75 -19.03
N LYS A 390 -2.10 -11.97 -19.58
CA LYS A 390 -1.71 -13.25 -20.18
C LYS A 390 -0.45 -13.74 -19.49
N ILE A 391 -0.51 -14.96 -19.00
CA ILE A 391 0.62 -15.65 -18.36
C ILE A 391 0.92 -16.90 -19.15
N ASN A 392 2.20 -17.13 -19.43
CA ASN A 392 2.67 -18.38 -20.00
C ASN A 392 3.54 -19.13 -18.99
N LYS A 393 3.46 -20.45 -18.98
CA LYS A 393 4.35 -21.33 -18.23
C LYS A 393 5.56 -21.62 -19.12
N LEU A 394 6.73 -21.23 -18.71
CA LEU A 394 7.98 -21.60 -19.37
C LEU A 394 8.63 -22.74 -18.58
N TYR A 395 9.11 -23.73 -19.31
CA TYR A 395 9.95 -24.80 -18.75
C TYR A 395 11.39 -24.48 -19.12
N LYS A 396 12.18 -24.04 -18.14
CA LYS A 396 13.61 -23.79 -18.32
C LYS A 396 14.38 -24.60 -17.27
N ASN A 397 15.28 -25.48 -17.71
CA ASN A 397 16.12 -26.31 -16.83
C ASN A 397 15.33 -27.02 -15.71
N LYS A 398 14.25 -27.74 -16.06
CA LYS A 398 13.34 -28.44 -15.12
C LYS A 398 12.59 -27.52 -14.12
N LYS A 399 12.77 -26.20 -14.17
CA LYS A 399 12.02 -25.24 -13.37
C LYS A 399 10.85 -24.65 -14.14
N LYS A 400 9.70 -24.51 -13.47
CA LYS A 400 8.51 -23.86 -14.03
C LYS A 400 8.58 -22.37 -13.70
N GLU A 401 8.66 -21.52 -14.73
CA GLU A 401 8.61 -20.07 -14.59
C GLU A 401 7.27 -19.53 -15.10
N LEU A 402 6.73 -18.51 -14.44
CA LEU A 402 5.57 -17.77 -14.91
C LEU A 402 6.03 -16.51 -15.63
N LYS A 403 5.76 -16.42 -16.92
CA LYS A 403 6.05 -15.23 -17.72
C LYS A 403 4.76 -14.45 -17.97
N ILE A 404 4.71 -13.19 -17.54
CA ILE A 404 3.60 -12.30 -17.86
C ILE A 404 3.87 -11.67 -19.22
N LEU A 405 2.96 -11.88 -20.18
CA LEU A 405 3.14 -11.51 -21.58
C LEU A 405 2.58 -10.15 -21.96
N THR A 406 1.68 -9.61 -21.13
CA THR A 406 0.97 -8.37 -21.43
C THR A 406 1.24 -7.31 -20.37
N PRO A 407 1.37 -6.03 -20.74
CA PRO A 407 1.51 -4.96 -19.77
C PRO A 407 0.21 -4.74 -19.00
N TRP A 408 0.33 -4.30 -17.74
CA TRP A 408 -0.77 -3.86 -16.89
C TRP A 408 -0.35 -2.62 -16.06
N PRO A 409 -1.30 -1.75 -15.65
CA PRO A 409 -0.95 -0.46 -15.06
C PRO A 409 -0.21 -0.53 -13.73
N GLY A 410 -0.38 -1.62 -12.96
CA GLY A 410 0.30 -1.85 -11.70
C GLY A 410 1.76 -2.29 -11.82
N CYS A 411 2.22 -2.62 -13.03
CA CYS A 411 3.61 -3.04 -13.25
C CYS A 411 4.59 -1.96 -12.77
N MET A 412 5.69 -2.39 -12.18
CA MET A 412 6.78 -1.49 -11.79
C MET A 412 7.25 -0.62 -12.95
N LYS A 413 7.63 0.60 -12.65
CA LYS A 413 8.16 1.55 -13.63
C LYS A 413 9.66 1.35 -13.87
N SER A 414 10.41 1.06 -12.80
CA SER A 414 11.86 0.90 -12.85
C SER A 414 12.38 0.17 -11.61
N ILE A 415 13.63 -0.27 -11.70
CA ILE A 415 14.37 -0.89 -10.60
C ILE A 415 15.58 -0.01 -10.28
N LEU A 416 15.75 0.33 -9.01
CA LEU A 416 16.96 0.96 -8.50
C LEU A 416 17.94 -0.14 -8.06
N ASN A 417 19.21 0.02 -8.39
CA ASN A 417 20.29 -0.93 -8.05
C ASN A 417 20.03 -2.36 -8.57
N GLY A 418 19.41 -2.48 -9.74
CA GLY A 418 19.22 -3.73 -10.48
C GLY A 418 20.05 -3.70 -11.77
N LYS A 419 20.52 -4.88 -12.24
CA LYS A 419 21.01 -4.98 -13.62
C LYS A 419 19.82 -4.68 -14.55
N LYS A 420 20.04 -3.83 -15.52
CA LYS A 420 19.05 -3.48 -16.55
C LYS A 420 18.68 -4.68 -17.42
#